data_d608b3b0dcbe9bb987c64fc01cfd2423
#
_entry.id   d608b3b0dcbe9bb987c64fc01cfd2423
#
_cell.length_a   1.000
_cell.length_b   1.000
_cell.length_c   1.000
_cell.angle_alpha   90.00
_cell.angle_beta   90.00
_cell.angle_gamma   90.00
#
_symmetry.space_group_name_H-M   'P 1'
#
loop_
_entity.id
_entity.type
_entity.pdbx_description
1 polymer ?
#
loop_
_entity_poly.entity_id
_entity_poly.type
_entity_poly.pdbx_seq_one_letter_code
_entity_poly.pdbx_strand_id
1 'polypeptide(L)'
;GDQPWPEDAAARKEALSNFVFQVCGAQANWNMENFIADQVELNRQQVGDKKVLLALSGGVDSSVVAALLIKAIGKQLTCVHVNHGLLRKGEPEQVIKVFRDEMDANLIYVDAVDRFLDKLAGVADPEQKRKIIGAEFIRVFEEEARKLDGIEFLAQGTIYPDIIESGTKTVKAVKSHHNVGGLPEDLDFELVEPLKMLFKDEVRACGKALGLPDSMVYRQPFPGPGLGVRC
;
A
#
# COMPACT_ATOMS: atom_id res chain seq x y z
N GLY A 1 -28.91 25.89 1.94
CA GLY A 1 -27.89 25.95 1.22
C GLY A 1 -27.87 25.64 -0.26
N ASP A 2 -27.90 26.66 -1.13
CA ASP A 2 -28.00 26.51 -2.59
C ASP A 2 -26.64 26.65 -3.29
N GLN A 3 -25.55 26.24 -2.66
CA GLN A 3 -24.27 26.16 -3.38
C GLN A 3 -24.10 24.77 -4.00
N PRO A 4 -23.75 24.68 -5.28
CA PRO A 4 -23.49 23.40 -5.92
C PRO A 4 -22.31 22.71 -5.25
N TRP A 5 -22.41 21.40 -5.14
CA TRP A 5 -21.33 20.57 -4.62
C TRP A 5 -20.07 20.74 -5.48
N PRO A 6 -18.89 20.91 -4.87
CA PRO A 6 -17.64 21.00 -5.62
C PRO A 6 -17.40 19.76 -6.47
N GLU A 7 -16.89 19.96 -7.68
CA GLU A 7 -16.57 18.85 -8.59
C GLU A 7 -15.29 18.13 -8.20
N ASP A 8 -14.38 18.82 -7.52
CA ASP A 8 -13.12 18.27 -7.05
C ASP A 8 -13.28 17.47 -5.74
N ALA A 9 -12.65 16.30 -5.66
CA ALA A 9 -12.76 15.42 -4.50
C ALA A 9 -12.19 16.01 -3.20
N ALA A 10 -11.11 16.81 -3.29
CA ALA A 10 -10.53 17.48 -2.15
C ALA A 10 -11.47 18.58 -1.61
N ALA A 11 -12.05 19.38 -2.51
CA ALA A 11 -13.03 20.39 -2.16
C ALA A 11 -14.32 19.78 -1.59
N ARG A 12 -14.74 18.62 -2.06
CA ARG A 12 -15.88 17.86 -1.46
C ARG A 12 -15.60 17.41 -0.04
N LYS A 13 -14.40 16.92 0.23
CA LYS A 13 -14.00 16.52 1.58
C LYS A 13 -13.99 17.70 2.52
N GLU A 14 -13.43 18.83 2.08
CA GLU A 14 -13.41 20.06 2.85
C GLU A 14 -14.83 20.56 3.13
N ALA A 15 -15.69 20.58 2.13
CA ALA A 15 -17.10 20.96 2.28
C ALA A 15 -17.85 20.03 3.23
N LEU A 16 -17.64 18.71 3.15
CA LEU A 16 -18.21 17.73 4.07
C LEU A 16 -17.69 17.90 5.50
N SER A 17 -16.38 18.10 5.65
CA SER A 17 -15.76 18.34 6.94
C SER A 17 -16.33 19.60 7.59
N ASN A 18 -16.39 20.70 6.84
CA ASN A 18 -16.97 21.95 7.31
C ASN A 18 -18.46 21.79 7.68
N PHE A 19 -19.22 21.07 6.87
CA PHE A 19 -20.62 20.78 7.17
C PHE A 19 -20.76 19.98 8.46
N VAL A 20 -20.02 18.89 8.63
CA VAL A 20 -20.07 18.04 9.83
C VAL A 20 -19.68 18.83 11.08
N PHE A 21 -18.60 19.62 11.02
CA PHE A 21 -18.12 20.34 12.18
C PHE A 21 -18.93 21.59 12.51
N GLN A 22 -19.39 22.32 11.49
CA GLN A 22 -20.13 23.58 11.70
C GLN A 22 -21.63 23.35 11.95
N VAL A 23 -22.23 22.41 11.23
CA VAL A 23 -23.69 22.18 11.29
C VAL A 23 -24.08 21.14 12.33
N CYS A 24 -23.31 20.06 12.45
CA CYS A 24 -23.60 18.98 13.39
C CYS A 24 -22.96 19.18 14.77
N GLY A 25 -22.18 20.24 14.98
CA GLY A 25 -21.51 20.52 16.25
C GLY A 25 -20.50 19.46 16.67
N ALA A 26 -20.04 18.64 15.73
CA ALA A 26 -19.03 17.64 16.01
C ALA A 26 -17.72 18.32 16.37
N GLN A 27 -17.13 17.94 17.49
CA GLN A 27 -15.81 18.46 17.87
C GLN A 27 -14.75 17.95 16.89
N ALA A 28 -13.90 18.85 16.42
CA ALA A 28 -12.77 18.54 15.54
C ALA A 28 -11.65 17.85 16.32
N ASN A 29 -11.93 16.68 16.89
CA ASN A 29 -10.95 15.84 17.59
C ASN A 29 -10.19 14.90 16.65
N TRP A 30 -10.37 15.07 15.33
CA TRP A 30 -9.63 14.30 14.37
C TRP A 30 -8.20 14.87 14.26
N ASN A 31 -7.25 14.13 14.77
CA ASN A 31 -5.83 14.36 14.54
C ASN A 31 -5.17 13.05 14.13
N MET A 32 -3.94 13.12 13.61
CA MET A 32 -3.25 11.95 13.10
C MET A 32 -2.93 10.93 14.20
N GLU A 33 -2.65 11.37 15.42
CA GLU A 33 -2.37 10.48 16.55
C GLU A 33 -3.60 9.67 16.93
N ASN A 34 -4.78 10.30 16.96
CA ASN A 34 -6.05 9.60 17.21
C ASN A 34 -6.36 8.61 16.10
N PHE A 35 -6.16 9.00 14.84
CA PHE A 35 -6.34 8.10 13.70
C PHE A 35 -5.46 6.86 13.83
N ILE A 36 -4.18 7.03 14.14
CA ILE A 36 -3.23 5.92 14.32
C ILE A 36 -3.66 5.01 15.47
N ALA A 37 -4.03 5.59 16.61
CA ALA A 37 -4.48 4.83 17.77
C ALA A 37 -5.74 4.01 17.45
N ASP A 38 -6.70 4.59 16.77
CA ASP A 38 -7.94 3.93 16.37
C ASP A 38 -7.67 2.81 15.37
N GLN A 39 -6.81 3.06 14.37
CA GLN A 39 -6.46 2.04 13.36
C GLN A 39 -5.65 0.89 13.97
N VAL A 40 -4.75 1.18 14.88
CA VAL A 40 -4.00 0.15 15.60
C VAL A 40 -4.96 -0.80 16.33
N GLU A 41 -5.94 -0.25 17.03
CA GLU A 41 -6.92 -1.06 17.75
C GLU A 41 -7.84 -1.84 16.80
N LEU A 42 -8.37 -1.19 15.77
CA LEU A 42 -9.21 -1.84 14.76
C LEU A 42 -8.50 -3.00 14.08
N ASN A 43 -7.24 -2.79 13.68
CA ASN A 43 -6.45 -3.83 13.01
C ASN A 43 -6.09 -4.98 13.95
N ARG A 44 -5.80 -4.70 15.22
CA ARG A 44 -5.61 -5.75 16.23
C ARG A 44 -6.85 -6.61 16.40
N GLN A 45 -8.03 -5.99 16.47
CA GLN A 45 -9.31 -6.71 16.59
C GLN A 45 -9.61 -7.52 15.33
N GLN A 46 -9.41 -6.95 14.15
CA GLN A 46 -9.66 -7.63 12.89
C GLN A 46 -8.75 -8.85 12.69
N VAL A 47 -7.47 -8.69 12.98
CA VAL A 47 -6.45 -9.72 12.73
C VAL A 47 -6.43 -10.77 13.84
N GLY A 48 -6.64 -10.37 15.09
CA GLY A 48 -6.52 -11.25 16.24
C GLY A 48 -5.12 -11.83 16.38
N ASP A 49 -5.02 -13.14 16.44
CA ASP A 49 -3.76 -13.91 16.52
C ASP A 49 -3.23 -14.40 15.16
N LYS A 50 -3.91 -14.03 14.08
CA LYS A 50 -3.60 -14.46 12.73
C LYS A 50 -2.41 -13.68 12.16
N LYS A 51 -1.90 -14.16 11.03
CA LYS A 51 -0.77 -13.56 10.33
C LYS A 51 -1.24 -12.79 9.10
N VAL A 52 -0.55 -11.69 8.83
CA VAL A 52 -0.80 -10.78 7.72
C VAL A 52 0.40 -10.77 6.78
N LEU A 53 0.15 -10.79 5.48
CA LEU A 53 1.15 -10.66 4.43
C LEU A 53 1.00 -9.30 3.74
N LEU A 54 2.10 -8.62 3.49
CA LEU A 54 2.15 -7.35 2.78
C LEU A 54 3.22 -7.37 1.71
N ALA A 55 2.86 -7.00 0.49
CA ALA A 55 3.84 -6.66 -0.54
C ALA A 55 4.35 -5.24 -0.30
N LEU A 56 5.62 -5.12 0.07
CA LEU A 56 6.27 -3.86 0.37
C LEU A 56 7.01 -3.35 -0.86
N SER A 57 6.36 -2.48 -1.64
CA SER A 57 6.89 -2.02 -2.92
C SER A 57 7.98 -0.94 -2.81
N GLY A 58 8.19 -0.38 -1.62
CA GLY A 58 9.03 0.81 -1.43
C GLY A 58 8.31 2.13 -1.69
N GLY A 59 7.08 2.10 -2.19
CA GLY A 59 6.22 3.28 -2.33
C GLY A 59 5.68 3.76 -0.98
N VAL A 60 5.13 4.98 -0.97
CA VAL A 60 4.64 5.63 0.26
C VAL A 60 3.53 4.80 0.91
N ASP A 61 2.53 4.40 0.14
CA ASP A 61 1.33 3.76 0.68
C ASP A 61 1.65 2.43 1.36
N SER A 62 2.39 1.54 0.69
CA SER A 62 2.80 0.26 1.28
C SER A 62 3.73 0.44 2.49
N SER A 63 4.59 1.46 2.46
CA SER A 63 5.48 1.78 3.58
C SER A 63 4.70 2.25 4.81
N VAL A 64 3.68 3.08 4.63
CA VAL A 64 2.82 3.55 5.72
C VAL A 64 1.96 2.42 6.27
N VAL A 65 1.41 1.56 5.42
CA VAL A 65 0.71 0.33 5.85
C VAL A 65 1.63 -0.54 6.70
N ALA A 66 2.86 -0.77 6.24
CA ALA A 66 3.84 -1.56 6.98
C ALA A 66 4.11 -0.96 8.38
N ALA A 67 4.42 0.32 8.44
CA ALA A 67 4.71 1.00 9.71
C ALA A 67 3.53 0.96 10.68
N LEU A 68 2.32 1.16 10.19
CA LEU A 68 1.10 1.11 10.98
C LEU A 68 0.83 -0.31 11.52
N LEU A 69 0.93 -1.32 10.68
CA LEU A 69 0.69 -2.72 11.07
C LEU A 69 1.81 -3.28 11.95
N ILE A 70 3.05 -2.85 11.78
CA ILE A 70 4.13 -3.19 12.73
C ILE A 70 3.78 -2.70 14.13
N LYS A 71 3.25 -1.49 14.24
CA LYS A 71 2.80 -0.93 15.52
C LYS A 71 1.58 -1.68 16.08
N ALA A 72 0.68 -2.14 15.23
CA ALA A 72 -0.53 -2.83 15.63
C ALA A 72 -0.29 -4.30 16.04
N ILE A 73 0.42 -5.05 15.22
CA ILE A 73 0.52 -6.51 15.30
C ILE A 73 1.96 -7.05 15.31
N GLY A 74 2.97 -6.18 15.15
CA GLY A 74 4.39 -6.56 15.25
C GLY A 74 4.78 -7.69 14.27
N LYS A 75 5.32 -8.76 14.81
CA LYS A 75 5.83 -9.91 14.04
C LYS A 75 4.74 -10.78 13.37
N GLN A 76 3.47 -10.53 13.64
CA GLN A 76 2.37 -11.15 12.89
C GLN A 76 2.30 -10.64 11.44
N LEU A 77 2.91 -9.47 11.15
CA LEU A 77 3.08 -8.96 9.82
C LEU A 77 4.35 -9.51 9.19
N THR A 78 4.21 -10.14 8.02
CA THR A 78 5.32 -10.49 7.13
C THR A 78 5.29 -9.59 5.91
N CYS A 79 6.36 -8.84 5.70
CA CYS A 79 6.56 -8.00 4.53
C CYS A 79 7.42 -8.74 3.50
N VAL A 80 7.03 -8.69 2.24
CA VAL A 80 7.82 -9.18 1.10
C VAL A 80 8.21 -8.01 0.23
N HIS A 81 9.51 -7.78 0.07
CA HIS A 81 10.07 -6.78 -0.82
C HIS A 81 10.80 -7.45 -1.97
N VAL A 82 10.30 -7.23 -3.19
CA VAL A 82 10.87 -7.82 -4.42
C VAL A 82 11.70 -6.77 -5.15
N ASN A 83 12.98 -7.06 -5.32
CA ASN A 83 13.84 -6.27 -6.19
C ASN A 83 13.77 -6.84 -7.62
N HIS A 84 13.09 -6.11 -8.50
CA HIS A 84 12.91 -6.47 -9.91
C HIS A 84 13.92 -5.80 -10.83
N GLY A 85 14.92 -5.10 -10.31
CA GLY A 85 15.97 -4.44 -11.08
C GLY A 85 15.60 -3.06 -11.65
N LEU A 86 14.35 -2.62 -11.51
CA LEU A 86 13.85 -1.34 -12.01
C LEU A 86 13.56 -0.34 -10.89
N LEU A 87 13.99 -0.66 -9.68
CA LEU A 87 13.90 0.23 -8.53
C LEU A 87 14.92 1.37 -8.64
N ARG A 88 14.67 2.45 -7.90
CA ARG A 88 15.65 3.53 -7.78
C ARG A 88 16.93 3.03 -7.10
N LYS A 89 18.05 3.64 -7.45
CA LYS A 89 19.33 3.36 -6.79
C LYS A 89 19.21 3.57 -5.28
N GLY A 90 19.60 2.57 -4.52
CA GLY A 90 19.57 2.61 -3.06
C GLY A 90 18.18 2.36 -2.43
N GLU A 91 17.15 2.15 -3.22
CA GLU A 91 15.79 1.90 -2.71
C GLU A 91 15.68 0.57 -1.94
N PRO A 92 16.17 -0.56 -2.44
CA PRO A 92 16.15 -1.82 -1.69
C PRO A 92 16.88 -1.72 -0.34
N GLU A 93 18.05 -1.09 -0.34
CA GLU A 93 18.86 -0.89 0.87
C GLU A 93 18.14 -0.03 1.89
N GLN A 94 17.44 1.03 1.45
CA GLN A 94 16.64 1.89 2.33
C GLN A 94 15.46 1.14 2.93
N VAL A 95 14.76 0.34 2.15
CA VAL A 95 13.64 -0.49 2.63
C VAL A 95 14.12 -1.47 3.70
N ILE A 96 15.21 -2.16 3.44
CA ILE A 96 15.80 -3.11 4.39
C ILE A 96 16.22 -2.39 5.68
N LYS A 97 16.93 -1.27 5.55
CA LYS A 97 17.39 -0.48 6.70
C LYS A 97 16.21 -0.04 7.59
N VAL A 98 15.20 0.56 7.01
CA VAL A 98 14.06 1.10 7.76
C VAL A 98 13.23 -0.02 8.38
N PHE A 99 12.83 -0.99 7.61
CA PHE A 99 11.86 -1.98 8.09
C PHE A 99 12.49 -3.15 8.84
N ARG A 100 13.65 -3.64 8.42
CA ARG A 100 14.34 -4.74 9.11
C ARG A 100 15.16 -4.26 10.29
N ASP A 101 16.04 -3.27 10.07
CA ASP A 101 17.02 -2.89 11.07
C ASP A 101 16.46 -1.90 12.11
N GLU A 102 15.68 -0.90 11.69
CA GLU A 102 15.14 0.13 12.58
C GLU A 102 13.80 -0.25 13.20
N MET A 103 12.86 -0.84 12.42
CA MET A 103 11.52 -1.19 12.89
C MET A 103 11.39 -2.65 13.33
N ASP A 104 12.41 -3.46 13.16
CA ASP A 104 12.42 -4.88 13.52
C ASP A 104 11.24 -5.66 12.90
N ALA A 105 10.92 -5.35 11.64
CA ALA A 105 9.89 -6.03 10.88
C ALA A 105 10.34 -7.43 10.45
N ASN A 106 9.38 -8.32 10.30
CA ASN A 106 9.60 -9.59 9.62
C ASN A 106 9.61 -9.35 8.11
N LEU A 107 10.78 -9.11 7.54
CA LEU A 107 10.98 -8.74 6.14
C LEU A 107 11.68 -9.85 5.36
N ILE A 108 11.01 -10.30 4.31
CA ILE A 108 11.57 -11.18 3.28
C ILE A 108 11.99 -10.31 2.10
N TYR A 109 13.29 -10.28 1.82
CA TYR A 109 13.85 -9.63 0.64
C TYR A 109 14.09 -10.66 -0.45
N VAL A 110 13.54 -10.42 -1.63
CA VAL A 110 13.71 -11.29 -2.80
C VAL A 110 14.50 -10.53 -3.87
N ASP A 111 15.69 -10.98 -4.17
CA ASP A 111 16.45 -10.51 -5.33
C ASP A 111 15.99 -11.30 -6.56
N ALA A 112 15.17 -10.65 -7.39
CA ALA A 112 14.63 -11.22 -8.61
C ALA A 112 15.10 -10.45 -9.87
N VAL A 113 16.20 -9.69 -9.76
CA VAL A 113 16.69 -8.82 -10.84
C VAL A 113 16.88 -9.59 -12.13
N ASP A 114 17.63 -10.67 -12.11
CA ASP A 114 17.93 -11.47 -13.32
C ASP A 114 16.65 -12.09 -13.89
N ARG A 115 15.77 -12.57 -13.05
CA ARG A 115 14.47 -13.17 -13.43
C ARG A 115 13.61 -12.17 -14.20
N PHE A 116 13.50 -10.94 -13.73
CA PHE A 116 12.72 -9.89 -14.40
C PHE A 116 13.40 -9.40 -15.67
N LEU A 117 14.70 -9.20 -15.65
CA LEU A 117 15.46 -8.76 -16.84
C LEU A 117 15.40 -9.79 -17.97
N ASP A 118 15.50 -11.06 -17.66
CA ASP A 118 15.38 -12.15 -18.64
C ASP A 118 13.99 -12.16 -19.31
N LYS A 119 12.94 -11.91 -18.55
CA LYS A 119 11.57 -11.81 -19.08
C LYS A 119 11.33 -10.58 -19.93
N LEU A 120 12.07 -9.49 -19.69
CA LEU A 120 11.96 -8.24 -20.42
C LEU A 120 12.88 -8.17 -21.63
N ALA A 121 13.80 -9.10 -21.79
CA ALA A 121 14.74 -9.12 -22.91
C ALA A 121 14.00 -9.12 -24.26
N GLY A 122 14.35 -8.15 -25.11
CA GLY A 122 13.74 -8.00 -26.43
C GLY A 122 12.33 -7.40 -26.47
N VAL A 123 11.77 -7.03 -25.33
CA VAL A 123 10.45 -6.39 -25.26
C VAL A 123 10.60 -4.88 -25.32
N ALA A 124 10.09 -4.26 -26.37
CA ALA A 124 10.17 -2.81 -26.58
C ALA A 124 8.89 -2.08 -26.15
N ASP A 125 7.73 -2.71 -26.31
CA ASP A 125 6.43 -2.09 -26.01
C ASP A 125 6.22 -1.85 -24.51
N PRO A 126 5.97 -0.59 -24.09
CA PRO A 126 5.79 -0.26 -22.68
C PRO A 126 4.63 -0.98 -22.00
N GLU A 127 3.53 -1.22 -22.71
CA GLU A 127 2.38 -1.91 -22.15
C GLU A 127 2.66 -3.39 -21.93
N GLN A 128 3.35 -4.03 -22.86
CA GLN A 128 3.81 -5.41 -22.68
C GLN A 128 4.80 -5.52 -21.54
N LYS A 129 5.72 -4.58 -21.39
CA LYS A 129 6.62 -4.52 -20.22
C LYS A 129 5.84 -4.49 -18.89
N ARG A 130 4.82 -3.64 -18.79
CA ARG A 130 3.98 -3.56 -17.59
C ARG A 130 3.28 -4.88 -17.28
N LYS A 131 2.71 -5.53 -18.29
CA LYS A 131 2.04 -6.82 -18.14
C LYS A 131 3.00 -7.91 -17.68
N ILE A 132 4.19 -7.97 -18.27
CA ILE A 132 5.23 -8.94 -17.92
C ILE A 132 5.68 -8.72 -16.47
N ILE A 133 5.98 -7.48 -16.10
CA ILE A 133 6.42 -7.14 -14.74
C ILE A 133 5.32 -7.47 -13.73
N GLY A 134 4.08 -7.09 -14.00
CA GLY A 134 2.95 -7.40 -13.12
C GLY A 134 2.74 -8.90 -12.95
N ALA A 135 2.75 -9.67 -14.03
CA ALA A 135 2.58 -11.11 -13.99
C ALA A 135 3.72 -11.81 -13.24
N GLU A 136 4.95 -11.38 -13.47
CA GLU A 136 6.13 -11.97 -12.81
C GLU A 136 6.18 -11.61 -11.32
N PHE A 137 5.80 -10.38 -10.96
CA PHE A 137 5.65 -9.96 -9.57
C PHE A 137 4.66 -10.86 -8.82
N ILE A 138 3.51 -11.14 -9.40
CA ILE A 138 2.50 -12.02 -8.81
C ILE A 138 3.06 -13.43 -8.59
N ARG A 139 3.81 -13.97 -9.55
CA ARG A 139 4.44 -15.29 -9.41
C ARG A 139 5.46 -15.33 -8.28
N VAL A 140 6.33 -14.33 -8.19
CA VAL A 140 7.32 -14.23 -7.10
C VAL A 140 6.62 -14.11 -5.76
N PHE A 141 5.61 -13.26 -5.67
CA PHE A 141 4.84 -13.06 -4.44
C PHE A 141 4.08 -14.33 -4.02
N GLU A 142 3.47 -15.03 -4.96
CA GLU A 142 2.83 -16.33 -4.73
C GLU A 142 3.81 -17.36 -4.20
N GLU A 143 4.98 -17.49 -4.83
CA GLU A 143 6.03 -18.41 -4.40
C GLU A 143 6.45 -18.15 -2.95
N GLU A 144 6.61 -16.88 -2.57
CA GLU A 144 6.94 -16.51 -1.19
C GLU A 144 5.76 -16.74 -0.23
N ALA A 145 4.54 -16.44 -0.64
CA ALA A 145 3.35 -16.69 0.17
C ALA A 145 3.15 -18.17 0.49
N ARG A 146 3.41 -19.04 -0.49
CA ARG A 146 3.30 -20.51 -0.32
C ARG A 146 4.32 -21.10 0.63
N LYS A 147 5.46 -20.43 0.85
CA LYS A 147 6.46 -20.84 1.84
C LYS A 147 6.06 -20.51 3.28
N LEU A 148 5.03 -19.69 3.46
CA LEU A 148 4.59 -19.20 4.75
C LEU A 148 3.34 -19.95 5.22
N ASP A 149 3.32 -20.33 6.49
CA ASP A 149 2.18 -21.00 7.12
C ASP A 149 1.34 -20.01 7.94
N GLY A 150 0.02 -20.21 7.93
CA GLY A 150 -0.90 -19.51 8.80
C GLY A 150 -1.21 -18.06 8.38
N ILE A 151 -0.92 -17.68 7.14
CA ILE A 151 -1.32 -16.38 6.59
C ILE A 151 -2.81 -16.41 6.25
N GLU A 152 -3.59 -15.51 6.85
CA GLU A 152 -5.03 -15.40 6.60
C GLU A 152 -5.44 -14.03 6.06
N PHE A 153 -4.59 -13.02 6.19
CA PHE A 153 -4.85 -11.65 5.75
C PHE A 153 -3.79 -11.15 4.77
N LEU A 154 -4.25 -10.38 3.79
CA LEU A 154 -3.42 -9.61 2.87
C LEU A 154 -3.63 -8.12 3.13
N ALA A 155 -2.56 -7.42 3.50
CA ALA A 155 -2.61 -5.98 3.67
C ALA A 155 -2.38 -5.25 2.34
N GLN A 156 -3.11 -4.16 2.14
CA GLN A 156 -3.03 -3.35 0.92
C GLN A 156 -3.01 -1.87 1.24
N GLY A 157 -2.31 -1.11 0.41
CA GLY A 157 -2.21 0.33 0.48
C GLY A 157 -3.32 1.09 -0.27
N THR A 158 -4.53 0.56 -0.27
CA THR A 158 -5.70 1.26 -0.83
C THR A 158 -5.94 2.56 -0.09
N ILE A 159 -6.10 3.66 -0.80
CA ILE A 159 -6.44 4.97 -0.27
C ILE A 159 -7.81 5.44 -0.77
N TYR A 160 -8.33 6.53 -0.20
CA TYR A 160 -9.70 6.97 -0.48
C TYR A 160 -9.97 7.32 -1.97
N PRO A 161 -9.06 7.98 -2.70
CA PRO A 161 -9.23 8.19 -4.14
C PRO A 161 -9.39 6.90 -4.95
N ASP A 162 -8.71 5.83 -4.59
CA ASP A 162 -8.83 4.52 -5.25
C ASP A 162 -10.25 3.96 -5.11
N ILE A 163 -10.89 4.18 -3.96
CA ILE A 163 -12.26 3.74 -3.70
C ILE A 163 -13.26 4.52 -4.54
N ILE A 164 -13.07 5.84 -4.67
CA ILE A 164 -13.94 6.70 -5.48
C ILE A 164 -13.85 6.33 -6.96
N GLU A 165 -12.64 6.18 -7.48
CA GLU A 165 -12.41 5.81 -8.88
C GLU A 165 -13.01 4.43 -9.21
N SER A 166 -12.99 3.51 -8.26
CA SER A 166 -13.54 2.17 -8.43
C SER A 166 -15.04 2.11 -8.28
N GLY A 167 -15.67 3.01 -7.56
CA GLY A 167 -17.13 3.16 -7.49
C GLY A 167 -17.78 3.55 -8.82
N THR A 168 -17.00 4.06 -9.78
CA THR A 168 -17.42 4.39 -11.15
C THR A 168 -17.14 3.27 -12.17
N LYS A 169 -16.33 2.29 -11.79
CA LYS A 169 -16.01 1.11 -12.62
C LYS A 169 -16.26 -0.12 -11.75
N THR A 170 -17.16 -0.99 -12.20
CA THR A 170 -17.61 -2.21 -11.52
C THR A 170 -16.58 -2.85 -10.57
N VAL A 171 -17.03 -3.34 -9.43
CA VAL A 171 -16.25 -3.99 -8.32
C VAL A 171 -15.13 -4.96 -8.78
N LYS A 172 -15.21 -5.48 -10.01
CA LYS A 172 -14.14 -6.29 -10.63
C LYS A 172 -12.89 -5.49 -11.03
N ALA A 173 -13.00 -4.19 -11.29
CA ALA A 173 -11.87 -3.36 -11.73
C ALA A 173 -10.99 -2.90 -10.55
N VAL A 174 -11.54 -2.80 -9.33
CA VAL A 174 -10.78 -2.48 -8.10
C VAL A 174 -9.76 -3.57 -7.80
N LYS A 175 -10.11 -4.82 -8.09
CA LYS A 175 -9.21 -5.97 -7.90
C LYS A 175 -8.02 -5.97 -8.84
N SER A 176 -7.99 -5.16 -9.89
CA SER A 176 -6.97 -5.27 -10.95
C SER A 176 -5.85 -4.23 -10.94
N HIS A 177 -5.99 -3.10 -10.23
CA HIS A 177 -5.01 -2.00 -10.31
C HIS A 177 -4.08 -1.82 -9.11
N HIS A 178 -4.49 -2.25 -7.91
CA HIS A 178 -3.69 -2.17 -6.69
C HIS A 178 -3.60 -3.51 -5.95
N ASN A 179 -4.19 -4.52 -6.54
CA ASN A 179 -4.24 -5.86 -5.97
C ASN A 179 -3.16 -6.73 -6.58
N VAL A 180 -2.55 -7.52 -5.73
CA VAL A 180 -2.04 -8.83 -6.08
C VAL A 180 -3.25 -9.73 -6.46
N GLY A 181 -4.16 -9.18 -7.26
CA GLY A 181 -5.45 -9.78 -7.66
C GLY A 181 -5.35 -10.80 -8.79
N GLY A 182 -4.15 -11.33 -9.03
CA GLY A 182 -3.89 -12.51 -9.83
C GLY A 182 -3.43 -13.69 -9.01
N LEU A 183 -3.52 -13.61 -7.66
CA LEU A 183 -3.23 -14.77 -6.82
C LEU A 183 -4.26 -15.87 -7.08
N PRO A 184 -3.82 -17.16 -7.12
CA PRO A 184 -4.72 -18.29 -7.27
C PRO A 184 -5.82 -18.31 -6.20
N GLU A 185 -6.97 -18.88 -6.55
CA GLU A 185 -8.12 -18.95 -5.64
C GLU A 185 -7.84 -19.76 -4.36
N ASP A 186 -6.86 -20.66 -4.39
CA ASP A 186 -6.43 -21.42 -3.21
C ASP A 186 -5.63 -20.59 -2.20
N LEU A 187 -5.16 -19.39 -2.59
CA LEU A 187 -4.61 -18.35 -1.72
C LEU A 187 -5.68 -17.29 -1.42
N ASP A 188 -6.73 -17.71 -0.73
CA ASP A 188 -7.83 -16.84 -0.34
C ASP A 188 -7.49 -16.10 0.96
N PHE A 189 -7.24 -14.79 0.85
CA PHE A 189 -6.94 -13.92 1.96
C PHE A 189 -8.05 -12.90 2.18
N GLU A 190 -8.37 -12.62 3.44
CA GLU A 190 -9.13 -11.43 3.80
C GLU A 190 -8.24 -10.18 3.70
N LEU A 191 -8.83 -9.06 3.29
CA LEU A 191 -8.09 -7.82 3.09
C LEU A 191 -8.02 -6.98 4.37
N VAL A 192 -6.85 -6.40 4.62
CA VAL A 192 -6.63 -5.36 5.62
C VAL A 192 -6.20 -4.10 4.88
N GLU A 193 -7.01 -3.05 4.94
CA GLU A 193 -6.83 -1.80 4.19
C GLU A 193 -6.85 -0.59 5.14
N PRO A 194 -5.78 -0.39 5.92
CA PRO A 194 -5.77 0.60 7.00
C PRO A 194 -5.89 2.05 6.53
N LEU A 195 -5.53 2.34 5.29
CA LEU A 195 -5.46 3.70 4.73
C LEU A 195 -6.66 4.07 3.86
N LYS A 196 -7.64 3.20 3.72
CA LYS A 196 -8.74 3.36 2.76
C LYS A 196 -9.58 4.64 2.92
N MET A 197 -9.54 5.26 4.09
CA MET A 197 -10.26 6.50 4.39
C MET A 197 -9.38 7.76 4.27
N LEU A 198 -8.12 7.61 3.89
CA LEU A 198 -7.17 8.70 3.81
C LEU A 198 -6.95 9.19 2.37
N PHE A 199 -6.73 10.48 2.24
CA PHE A 199 -6.13 11.08 1.04
C PHE A 199 -4.61 11.03 1.10
N LYS A 200 -3.95 11.26 -0.04
CA LYS A 200 -2.49 11.11 -0.16
C LYS A 200 -1.70 11.95 0.84
N ASP A 201 -2.12 13.18 1.07
CA ASP A 201 -1.44 14.06 2.03
C ASP A 201 -1.58 13.57 3.47
N GLU A 202 -2.71 12.98 3.80
CA GLU A 202 -2.95 12.36 5.10
C GLU A 202 -2.13 11.08 5.28
N VAL A 203 -1.95 10.30 4.20
CA VAL A 203 -1.05 9.14 4.20
C VAL A 203 0.39 9.56 4.52
N ARG A 204 0.87 10.64 3.90
CA ARG A 204 2.19 11.19 4.18
C ARG A 204 2.33 11.66 5.63
N ALA A 205 1.33 12.38 6.14
CA ALA A 205 1.30 12.81 7.54
C ALA A 205 1.30 11.61 8.51
N CYS A 206 0.57 10.56 8.18
CA CYS A 206 0.57 9.30 8.92
C CYS A 206 1.96 8.66 8.94
N GLY A 207 2.62 8.60 7.80
CA GLY A 207 3.98 8.06 7.68
C GLY A 207 4.99 8.81 8.53
N LYS A 208 4.92 10.13 8.55
CA LYS A 208 5.77 10.98 9.42
C LYS A 208 5.49 10.72 10.90
N ALA A 209 4.23 10.68 11.29
CA ALA A 209 3.84 10.39 12.68
C ALA A 209 4.27 9.00 13.15
N LEU A 210 4.39 8.04 12.23
CA LEU A 210 4.91 6.69 12.49
C LEU A 210 6.44 6.59 12.47
N GLY A 211 7.15 7.69 12.19
CA GLY A 211 8.61 7.73 12.21
C GLY A 211 9.31 7.33 10.92
N LEU A 212 8.59 7.27 9.79
CA LEU A 212 9.22 7.03 8.50
C LEU A 212 10.07 8.22 8.06
N PRO A 213 11.22 7.98 7.39
CA PRO A 213 12.07 9.06 6.88
C PRO A 213 11.36 9.91 5.83
N ASP A 214 11.65 11.20 5.79
CA ASP A 214 11.09 12.13 4.80
C ASP A 214 11.38 11.69 3.36
N SER A 215 12.56 11.14 3.10
CA SER A 215 12.94 10.60 1.80
C SER A 215 12.02 9.47 1.30
N MET A 216 11.35 8.77 2.20
CA MET A 216 10.39 7.71 1.87
C MET A 216 8.98 8.27 1.75
N VAL A 217 8.58 9.17 2.65
CA VAL A 217 7.22 9.76 2.73
C VAL A 217 6.96 10.74 1.59
N TYR A 218 7.93 11.59 1.27
CA TYR A 218 7.82 12.61 0.21
C TYR A 218 8.38 12.18 -1.14
N ARG A 219 8.68 10.90 -1.29
CA ARG A 219 9.10 10.37 -2.57
C ARG A 219 8.03 10.65 -3.61
N GLN A 220 8.45 11.21 -4.74
CA GLN A 220 7.52 11.40 -5.87
C GLN A 220 6.99 10.05 -6.33
N PRO A 221 5.69 9.96 -6.64
CA PRO A 221 5.12 8.72 -7.14
C PRO A 221 5.83 8.31 -8.42
N PHE A 222 6.43 7.13 -8.39
CA PHE A 222 6.92 6.47 -9.57
C PHE A 222 5.80 5.56 -10.05
N PRO A 223 5.23 5.78 -11.24
CA PRO A 223 4.17 4.92 -11.73
C PRO A 223 4.73 3.52 -12.01
N GLY A 224 4.32 2.55 -11.20
CA GLY A 224 4.64 1.13 -11.38
C GLY A 224 6.16 0.88 -11.42
N PRO A 225 6.68 0.19 -12.45
CA PRO A 225 8.12 -0.11 -12.57
C PRO A 225 8.97 1.09 -12.98
N GLY A 226 8.44 2.30 -12.88
CA GLY A 226 9.16 3.55 -13.07
C GLY A 226 9.63 3.80 -14.50
N LEU A 227 10.81 4.43 -14.63
CA LEU A 227 11.39 4.78 -15.93
C LEU A 227 11.77 3.54 -16.76
N GLY A 228 12.01 2.40 -16.15
CA GLY A 228 12.36 1.16 -16.85
C GLY A 228 11.32 0.67 -17.86
N VAL A 229 10.07 1.13 -17.72
CA VAL A 229 9.00 0.85 -18.70
C VAL A 229 9.16 1.71 -19.97
N ARG A 230 9.80 2.87 -19.84
CA ARG A 230 9.91 3.88 -20.90
C ARG A 230 11.24 3.85 -21.65
N CYS A 231 12.19 3.04 -21.18
CA CYS A 231 13.51 2.85 -21.83
C CYS A 231 13.49 1.70 -22.82
#